data_21f2f9af3dd163ffcfd8ec0dc9b77b1b
#
_entry.id   21f2f9af3dd163ffcfd8ec0dc9b77b1b
#
_cell.length_a   1.000
_cell.length_b   1.000
_cell.length_c   1.000
_cell.angle_alpha   90.00
_cell.angle_beta   90.00
_cell.angle_gamma   90.00
#
_symmetry.space_group_name_H-M   'P 1'
#
loop_
_entity.id
_entity.type
_entity.pdbx_description
1 polymer ?
#
loop_
_entity_poly.entity_id
_entity_poly.type
_entity_poly.pdbx_seq_one_letter_code
_entity_poly.pdbx_strand_id
1 'polypeptide(L)'
;MKHIHIQTLVFTAICGFVLTLAAGAAAQSSSSIQPGVVTAVRIVGEARYSLGDGIWHPLVAGKILAAGAVIQTGHDATVDIILGKTILMPQADPLPDRVSLASDSDVRGYVSYKPSAEQNAVRMTGDTMLAIDKLTVSDTGVDTVSDTELDLRQGRIYCSVKKLSGASQYLIKIPNGIAGVRGTLFVIDASGYVGVLKNSVVLSIIGSDGKPTTVVVGEGSQFDPQNGLITPLAAGLNAELGQIITALRTLYWGDVNFTFDRTQCHISPTQGYHGGSHGGWWGW
;
A
#
# COMPACT_ATOMS: atom_id res chain seq x y z
N MET A 1 87.16 18.66 -32.00
CA MET A 1 86.72 19.47 -33.17
C MET A 1 85.26 19.72 -32.98
N LYS A 2 84.91 20.89 -32.50
CA LYS A 2 84.23 21.99 -33.25
C LYS A 2 82.84 21.46 -33.85
N HIS A 3 81.74 22.01 -33.55
CA HIS A 3 81.14 23.37 -33.44
C HIS A 3 79.72 23.23 -32.77
N ILE A 4 79.37 23.98 -31.81
CA ILE A 4 78.78 25.35 -31.74
C ILE A 4 77.70 25.56 -32.85
N HIS A 5 76.48 25.80 -32.45
CA HIS A 5 75.52 26.88 -32.84
C HIS A 5 74.21 26.67 -32.16
N ILE A 6 73.89 27.50 -31.23
CA ILE A 6 73.20 28.82 -31.28
C ILE A 6 71.69 28.67 -31.51
N GLN A 7 71.01 28.90 -30.41
CA GLN A 7 69.77 29.67 -30.15
C GLN A 7 68.78 29.89 -31.32
N THR A 8 67.57 29.59 -31.10
CA THR A 8 66.50 30.54 -31.36
C THR A 8 65.36 30.37 -30.36
N LEU A 9 65.16 31.42 -29.60
CA LEU A 9 64.04 31.64 -28.69
C LEU A 9 62.85 31.97 -29.51
N VAL A 10 61.83 31.18 -29.42
CA VAL A 10 60.48 31.56 -29.88
C VAL A 10 59.54 31.50 -28.69
N PHE A 11 59.26 32.68 -28.18
CA PHE A 11 58.16 32.91 -27.27
C PHE A 11 56.85 32.72 -28.02
N THR A 12 56.14 31.66 -27.72
CA THR A 12 54.74 31.56 -28.10
C THR A 12 53.93 31.49 -26.82
N ALA A 13 53.28 32.58 -26.51
CA ALA A 13 52.28 32.70 -25.47
C ALA A 13 51.07 31.82 -25.87
N ILE A 14 50.94 30.65 -25.27
CA ILE A 14 49.75 29.86 -25.36
C ILE A 14 48.88 30.22 -24.17
N CYS A 15 47.85 30.99 -24.48
CA CYS A 15 46.72 31.26 -23.59
C CYS A 15 46.16 29.95 -23.10
N GLY A 16 46.44 29.61 -21.81
CA GLY A 16 45.83 28.45 -21.18
C GLY A 16 44.34 28.68 -20.94
N PHE A 17 43.53 28.11 -21.82
CA PHE A 17 42.08 28.00 -21.60
C PHE A 17 41.89 26.90 -20.57
N VAL A 18 41.80 27.28 -19.31
CA VAL A 18 41.40 26.36 -18.24
C VAL A 18 39.93 26.07 -18.40
N LEU A 19 39.64 24.98 -19.07
CA LEU A 19 38.31 24.41 -19.14
C LEU A 19 38.04 23.75 -17.77
N THR A 20 37.43 24.47 -16.86
CA THR A 20 36.86 23.90 -15.64
C THR A 20 35.67 23.03 -16.03
N LEU A 21 35.90 21.74 -16.21
CA LEU A 21 34.81 20.76 -16.17
C LEU A 21 34.20 20.82 -14.77
N ALA A 22 33.13 21.57 -14.63
CA ALA A 22 32.19 21.38 -13.54
C ALA A 22 31.58 19.99 -13.73
N ALA A 23 32.20 18.98 -13.14
CA ALA A 23 31.55 17.69 -12.93
C ALA A 23 30.35 17.94 -12.02
N GLY A 24 29.19 18.19 -12.61
CA GLY A 24 27.94 18.12 -11.91
C GLY A 24 27.81 16.71 -11.36
N ALA A 25 28.13 16.56 -10.09
CA ALA A 25 27.76 15.37 -9.34
C ALA A 25 26.23 15.32 -9.35
N ALA A 26 25.66 14.65 -10.36
CA ALA A 26 24.30 14.19 -10.27
C ALA A 26 24.24 13.33 -9.02
N ALA A 27 23.66 13.87 -7.96
CA ALA A 27 23.34 13.10 -6.78
C ALA A 27 22.44 11.95 -7.25
N GLN A 28 23.03 10.82 -7.51
CA GLN A 28 22.29 9.57 -7.66
C GLN A 28 21.64 9.34 -6.31
N SER A 29 20.35 9.61 -6.24
CA SER A 29 19.50 9.19 -5.14
C SER A 29 19.59 7.66 -5.11
N SER A 30 20.52 7.16 -4.29
CA SER A 30 20.60 5.72 -4.03
C SER A 30 19.28 5.31 -3.39
N SER A 31 18.43 4.61 -4.13
CA SER A 31 17.22 4.02 -3.58
C SER A 31 17.66 3.03 -2.51
N SER A 32 17.50 3.38 -1.25
CA SER A 32 17.78 2.46 -0.16
C SER A 32 16.63 1.50 0.02
N ILE A 33 16.88 0.21 -0.12
CA ILE A 33 15.92 -0.83 0.25
C ILE A 33 15.80 -0.82 1.77
N GLN A 34 14.60 -0.59 2.26
CA GLN A 34 14.31 -0.58 3.69
C GLN A 34 13.44 -1.79 4.05
N PRO A 35 13.65 -2.38 5.24
CA PRO A 35 12.72 -3.37 5.76
C PRO A 35 11.33 -2.75 5.88
N GLY A 36 10.33 -3.43 5.33
CA GLY A 36 8.94 -3.11 5.58
C GLY A 36 8.47 -3.75 6.88
N VAL A 37 7.32 -3.33 7.34
CA VAL A 37 6.70 -3.83 8.57
C VAL A 37 5.24 -4.20 8.35
N VAL A 38 4.73 -5.03 9.22
CA VAL A 38 3.32 -5.36 9.35
C VAL A 38 2.80 -4.73 10.62
N THR A 39 1.75 -3.94 10.53
CA THR A 39 1.08 -3.34 11.68
C THR A 39 -0.28 -4.01 11.87
N ALA A 40 -0.52 -4.62 13.04
CA ALA A 40 -1.83 -5.11 13.43
C ALA A 40 -2.71 -3.92 13.83
N VAL A 41 -3.78 -3.65 13.07
CA VAL A 41 -4.58 -2.43 13.25
C VAL A 41 -5.91 -2.67 13.94
N ARG A 42 -6.49 -3.84 13.73
CA ARG A 42 -7.73 -4.24 14.38
C ARG A 42 -7.69 -5.72 14.72
N ILE A 43 -8.11 -6.06 15.92
CA ILE A 43 -8.19 -7.44 16.40
C ILE A 43 -9.55 -7.61 17.05
N VAL A 44 -10.26 -8.63 16.66
CA VAL A 44 -11.48 -9.12 17.29
C VAL A 44 -11.23 -10.57 17.64
N GLY A 45 -11.51 -10.96 18.88
CA GLY A 45 -11.20 -12.29 19.38
C GLY A 45 -9.73 -12.46 19.75
N GLU A 46 -9.26 -13.70 19.83
CA GLU A 46 -7.89 -14.03 20.25
C GLU A 46 -6.96 -14.20 19.06
N ALA A 47 -5.80 -13.58 19.14
CA ALA A 47 -4.74 -13.74 18.16
C ALA A 47 -3.38 -13.73 18.83
N ARG A 48 -2.41 -14.40 18.21
CA ARG A 48 -1.03 -14.49 18.71
C ARG A 48 -0.03 -14.40 17.57
N TYR A 49 1.21 -14.06 17.93
CA TYR A 49 2.32 -14.02 16.98
C TYR A 49 3.56 -14.71 17.55
N SER A 50 4.44 -15.15 16.65
CA SER A 50 5.79 -15.63 16.97
C SER A 50 6.79 -14.94 16.05
N LEU A 51 8.01 -14.74 16.55
CA LEU A 51 9.11 -14.11 15.77
C LEU A 51 10.06 -15.16 15.15
N GLY A 52 9.60 -16.40 15.01
CA GLY A 52 10.42 -17.49 14.49
C GLY A 52 11.20 -18.26 15.55
N ASP A 53 11.11 -17.85 16.79
CA ASP A 53 11.74 -18.49 17.97
C ASP A 53 10.89 -19.63 18.58
N GLY A 54 9.71 -19.89 18.02
CA GLY A 54 8.75 -20.87 18.53
C GLY A 54 7.97 -20.40 19.77
N ILE A 55 8.22 -19.18 20.25
CA ILE A 55 7.50 -18.60 21.39
C ILE A 55 6.31 -17.80 20.85
N TRP A 56 5.14 -18.03 21.46
CA TRP A 56 3.92 -17.34 21.08
C TRP A 56 3.58 -16.23 22.08
N HIS A 57 3.31 -15.06 21.55
CA HIS A 57 2.92 -13.88 22.30
C HIS A 57 1.51 -13.43 21.89
N PRO A 58 0.69 -12.89 22.80
CA PRO A 58 -0.60 -12.33 22.43
C PRO A 58 -0.42 -11.15 21.48
N LEU A 59 -1.20 -11.14 20.40
CA LEU A 59 -1.21 -10.04 19.45
C LEU A 59 -2.17 -8.97 19.92
N VAL A 60 -1.72 -7.73 19.93
CA VAL A 60 -2.53 -6.55 20.30
C VAL A 60 -2.52 -5.53 19.15
N ALA A 61 -3.58 -4.73 19.07
CA ALA A 61 -3.65 -3.66 18.10
C ALA A 61 -2.50 -2.65 18.31
N GLY A 62 -1.94 -2.16 17.22
CA GLY A 62 -0.74 -1.31 17.22
C GLY A 62 0.58 -2.09 17.26
N LYS A 63 0.56 -3.42 17.40
CA LYS A 63 1.79 -4.22 17.34
C LYS A 63 2.39 -4.16 15.93
N ILE A 64 3.67 -3.84 15.89
CA ILE A 64 4.48 -3.82 14.67
C ILE A 64 5.33 -5.09 14.63
N LEU A 65 5.29 -5.78 13.51
CA LEU A 65 6.03 -7.01 13.23
C LEU A 65 6.89 -6.84 11.99
N ALA A 66 8.05 -7.47 11.97
CA ALA A 66 8.95 -7.52 10.83
C ALA A 66 8.78 -8.82 10.04
N ALA A 67 9.45 -8.94 8.90
CA ALA A 67 9.62 -10.22 8.20
C ALA A 67 10.23 -11.27 9.13
N GLY A 68 9.80 -12.52 8.98
CA GLY A 68 10.09 -13.65 9.87
C GLY A 68 9.00 -13.90 10.92
N ALA A 69 8.08 -12.97 11.14
CA ALA A 69 6.97 -13.17 12.07
C ALA A 69 5.88 -14.07 11.49
N VAL A 70 5.23 -14.83 12.37
CA VAL A 70 4.05 -15.64 12.08
C VAL A 70 2.89 -15.14 12.93
N ILE A 71 1.74 -14.94 12.33
CA ILE A 71 0.50 -14.53 13.01
C ILE A 71 -0.49 -15.70 12.95
N GLN A 72 -1.17 -15.95 14.06
CA GLN A 72 -2.22 -16.95 14.14
C GLN A 72 -3.46 -16.36 14.81
N THR A 73 -4.62 -16.58 14.21
CA THR A 73 -5.93 -16.21 14.75
C THR A 73 -6.60 -17.42 15.41
N GLY A 74 -7.35 -17.17 16.49
CA GLY A 74 -8.24 -18.16 17.08
C GLY A 74 -9.49 -18.40 16.20
N HIS A 75 -10.34 -19.33 16.63
CA HIS A 75 -11.49 -19.81 15.85
C HIS A 75 -12.46 -18.68 15.41
N ASP A 76 -12.87 -17.83 16.34
CA ASP A 76 -13.81 -16.73 16.07
C ASP A 76 -13.10 -15.37 15.96
N ALA A 77 -11.81 -15.38 15.65
CA ALA A 77 -11.03 -14.17 15.62
C ALA A 77 -10.95 -13.57 14.21
N THR A 78 -10.76 -12.27 14.18
CA THR A 78 -10.45 -11.52 12.95
C THR A 78 -9.30 -10.57 13.26
N VAL A 79 -8.30 -10.54 12.39
CA VAL A 79 -7.16 -9.64 12.47
C VAL A 79 -7.00 -8.88 11.17
N ASP A 80 -6.99 -7.56 11.25
CA ASP A 80 -6.64 -6.70 10.13
C ASP A 80 -5.21 -6.19 10.30
N ILE A 81 -4.40 -6.39 9.28
CA ILE A 81 -3.02 -5.94 9.22
C ILE A 81 -2.79 -5.04 8.00
N ILE A 82 -1.87 -4.11 8.15
CA ILE A 82 -1.38 -3.26 7.07
C ILE A 82 0.10 -3.56 6.83
N LEU A 83 0.47 -3.72 5.57
CA LEU A 83 1.83 -4.02 5.15
C LEU A 83 2.46 -2.80 4.45
N GLY A 84 3.67 -2.43 4.83
CA GLY A 84 4.38 -1.33 4.18
C GLY A 84 5.47 -0.72 5.05
N LYS A 85 5.58 0.59 5.00
CA LYS A 85 6.51 1.36 5.86
C LYS A 85 5.98 1.37 7.30
N THR A 86 6.88 1.66 8.25
CA THR A 86 6.46 1.88 9.65
C THR A 86 5.41 2.98 9.70
N ILE A 87 4.28 2.64 10.26
CA ILE A 87 3.18 3.57 10.46
C ILE A 87 3.24 4.02 11.91
N LEU A 88 3.50 5.30 12.13
CA LEU A 88 3.33 5.89 13.44
C LEU A 88 1.83 5.99 13.70
N MET A 89 1.38 5.44 14.83
CA MET A 89 0.01 5.69 15.27
C MET A 89 -0.20 7.20 15.37
N PRO A 90 -1.22 7.78 14.74
CA PRO A 90 -1.55 9.15 15.05
C PRO A 90 -1.83 9.18 16.56
N GLN A 91 -1.01 9.88 17.30
CA GLN A 91 -1.50 10.39 18.58
C GLN A 91 -2.76 11.15 18.22
N ALA A 92 -3.85 10.86 18.91
CA ALA A 92 -5.05 11.64 18.75
C ALA A 92 -4.70 13.07 19.19
N ASP A 93 -4.17 13.83 18.25
CA ASP A 93 -4.18 15.28 18.42
C ASP A 93 -5.66 15.63 18.55
N PRO A 94 -6.02 16.31 19.63
CA PRO A 94 -7.36 16.85 19.72
C PRO A 94 -7.59 17.57 18.40
N LEU A 95 -8.66 17.18 17.70
CA LEU A 95 -9.10 17.87 16.48
C LEU A 95 -8.90 19.36 16.75
N PRO A 96 -8.09 20.07 15.94
CA PRO A 96 -7.91 21.48 16.18
C PRO A 96 -9.31 22.06 16.22
N ASP A 97 -9.68 22.58 17.38
CA ASP A 97 -10.92 23.31 17.56
C ASP A 97 -10.99 24.28 16.40
N ARG A 98 -11.89 23.98 15.44
CA ARG A 98 -12.22 24.81 14.31
C ARG A 98 -11.01 25.61 13.83
N VAL A 99 -10.46 25.26 12.68
CA VAL A 99 -9.61 26.22 11.97
C VAL A 99 -10.51 27.44 11.75
N SER A 100 -10.47 28.33 12.72
CA SER A 100 -11.00 29.66 12.60
C SER A 100 -10.11 30.35 11.59
N LEU A 101 -10.44 30.24 10.33
CA LEU A 101 -9.95 31.18 9.35
C LEU A 101 -10.56 32.53 9.77
N ALA A 102 -9.92 33.13 10.78
CA ALA A 102 -10.16 34.49 11.11
C ALA A 102 -9.71 35.29 9.90
N SER A 103 -10.66 35.71 9.12
CA SER A 103 -10.61 36.95 8.38
C SER A 103 -11.65 36.94 7.26
N ASP A 104 -12.60 37.79 7.39
CA ASP A 104 -13.26 38.69 6.44
C ASP A 104 -13.62 38.20 5.02
N SER A 105 -13.60 36.98 4.71
CA SER A 105 -14.23 36.46 3.51
C SER A 105 -15.18 35.33 3.88
N ASP A 106 -16.44 35.55 3.68
CA ASP A 106 -17.55 34.64 3.91
C ASP A 106 -17.55 33.37 3.06
N VAL A 107 -16.39 32.83 2.72
CA VAL A 107 -16.24 31.59 1.98
C VAL A 107 -15.82 30.50 2.96
N ARG A 108 -16.80 29.87 3.57
CA ARG A 108 -16.57 28.62 4.30
C ARG A 108 -16.57 27.47 3.30
N GLY A 109 -15.40 27.16 2.76
CA GLY A 109 -15.24 25.94 1.99
C GLY A 109 -15.17 24.74 2.93
N TYR A 110 -16.10 23.81 2.82
CA TYR A 110 -15.91 22.47 3.39
C TYR A 110 -15.10 21.64 2.42
N VAL A 111 -13.86 21.35 2.78
CA VAL A 111 -13.08 20.37 2.04
C VAL A 111 -13.51 19.01 2.56
N SER A 112 -14.30 18.29 1.77
CA SER A 112 -14.59 16.88 2.07
C SER A 112 -13.41 16.05 1.63
N TYR A 113 -12.66 15.52 2.57
CA TYR A 113 -11.62 14.55 2.29
C TYR A 113 -12.27 13.18 2.12
N LYS A 114 -12.13 12.57 0.96
CA LYS A 114 -12.33 11.14 0.79
C LYS A 114 -10.97 10.48 0.94
N PRO A 115 -10.62 9.98 2.12
CA PRO A 115 -9.36 9.31 2.29
C PRO A 115 -9.43 7.98 1.52
N SER A 116 -8.62 7.83 0.49
CA SER A 116 -8.33 6.53 -0.11
C SER A 116 -7.00 6.09 0.47
N ALA A 117 -7.04 5.18 1.44
CA ALA A 117 -5.82 4.57 1.94
C ALA A 117 -5.24 3.67 0.85
N GLU A 118 -4.21 4.15 0.15
CA GLU A 118 -3.44 3.33 -0.77
C GLU A 118 -2.45 2.45 0.00
N GLN A 119 -2.99 1.54 0.81
CA GLN A 119 -2.21 0.63 1.64
C GLN A 119 -2.52 -0.81 1.25
N ASN A 120 -1.52 -1.68 1.38
CA ASN A 120 -1.74 -3.11 1.29
C ASN A 120 -2.31 -3.58 2.63
N ALA A 121 -3.57 -3.95 2.63
CA ALA A 121 -4.27 -4.41 3.83
C ALA A 121 -4.73 -5.85 3.66
N VAL A 122 -4.62 -6.62 4.74
CA VAL A 122 -5.03 -8.03 4.78
C VAL A 122 -5.90 -8.24 6.01
N ARG A 123 -7.05 -8.89 5.80
CA ARG A 123 -7.88 -9.45 6.88
C ARG A 123 -7.66 -10.94 6.95
N MET A 124 -7.24 -11.40 8.11
CA MET A 124 -7.19 -12.81 8.49
C MET A 124 -8.50 -13.16 9.19
N THR A 125 -9.13 -14.26 8.81
CA THR A 125 -10.31 -14.81 9.50
C THR A 125 -9.91 -15.81 10.58
N GLY A 126 -10.90 -16.43 11.23
CA GLY A 126 -10.63 -17.46 12.23
C GLY A 126 -9.80 -18.63 11.70
N ASP A 127 -9.07 -19.26 12.58
CA ASP A 127 -8.20 -20.44 12.30
C ASP A 127 -7.18 -20.19 11.18
N THR A 128 -6.70 -18.94 11.03
CA THR A 128 -5.73 -18.58 10.00
C THR A 128 -4.32 -18.49 10.58
N MET A 129 -3.35 -19.05 9.83
CA MET A 129 -1.92 -18.93 10.12
C MET A 129 -1.21 -18.33 8.90
N LEU A 130 -0.63 -17.15 9.09
CA LEU A 130 0.05 -16.36 8.07
C LEU A 130 1.46 -16.01 8.52
N ALA A 131 2.47 -16.42 7.75
CA ALA A 131 3.84 -15.97 7.95
C ALA A 131 4.19 -14.83 6.99
N ILE A 132 5.06 -13.94 7.45
CA ILE A 132 5.61 -12.83 6.68
C ILE A 132 7.04 -13.22 6.29
N ASP A 133 7.22 -13.81 5.10
CA ASP A 133 8.53 -14.30 4.69
C ASP A 133 9.44 -13.15 4.23
N LYS A 134 8.88 -12.20 3.51
CA LYS A 134 9.62 -11.04 3.01
C LYS A 134 8.74 -9.80 2.96
N LEU A 135 9.29 -8.69 3.38
CA LEU A 135 8.67 -7.39 3.21
C LEU A 135 9.74 -6.32 3.13
N THR A 136 9.93 -5.77 1.94
CA THR A 136 10.86 -4.67 1.70
C THR A 136 10.19 -3.55 0.93
N VAL A 137 10.63 -2.33 1.18
CA VAL A 137 10.12 -1.14 0.52
C VAL A 137 11.30 -0.27 0.11
N SER A 138 11.31 0.17 -1.13
CA SER A 138 12.32 1.08 -1.67
C SER A 138 11.61 2.27 -2.31
N ASP A 139 12.04 3.46 -1.95
CA ASP A 139 11.59 4.69 -2.58
C ASP A 139 12.60 5.10 -3.64
N THR A 140 12.16 5.15 -4.88
CA THR A 140 13.01 5.53 -6.01
C THR A 140 12.93 7.02 -6.32
N GLY A 141 12.17 7.79 -5.54
CA GLY A 141 11.88 9.21 -5.79
C GLY A 141 10.80 9.44 -6.86
N VAL A 142 10.56 8.48 -7.72
CA VAL A 142 9.53 8.51 -8.76
C VAL A 142 8.38 7.56 -8.39
N ASP A 143 8.71 6.42 -7.79
CA ASP A 143 7.76 5.37 -7.45
C ASP A 143 8.23 4.63 -6.19
N THR A 144 7.30 3.96 -5.52
CA THR A 144 7.62 3.07 -4.40
C THR A 144 7.61 1.63 -4.91
N VAL A 145 8.77 0.99 -4.84
CA VAL A 145 8.93 -0.43 -5.14
C VAL A 145 8.80 -1.24 -3.85
N SER A 146 7.96 -2.24 -3.85
CA SER A 146 7.79 -3.15 -2.71
C SER A 146 7.95 -4.60 -3.14
N ASP A 147 8.57 -5.40 -2.27
CA ASP A 147 8.66 -6.83 -2.45
C ASP A 147 8.07 -7.51 -1.21
N THR A 148 6.95 -8.19 -1.42
CA THR A 148 6.13 -8.79 -0.36
C THR A 148 5.96 -10.28 -0.65
N GLU A 149 6.36 -11.11 0.30
CA GLU A 149 6.09 -12.55 0.28
C GLU A 149 5.39 -12.93 1.58
N LEU A 150 4.19 -13.45 1.46
CA LEU A 150 3.39 -14.02 2.54
C LEU A 150 3.31 -15.53 2.37
N ASP A 151 3.21 -16.26 3.48
CA ASP A 151 3.00 -17.71 3.48
C ASP A 151 1.73 -18.03 4.28
N LEU A 152 0.64 -18.27 3.55
CA LEU A 152 -0.65 -18.66 4.12
C LEU A 152 -0.66 -20.17 4.33
N ARG A 153 -0.31 -20.58 5.56
CA ARG A 153 -0.19 -22.00 5.92
C ARG A 153 -1.53 -22.67 6.21
N GLN A 154 -2.49 -21.88 6.73
CA GLN A 154 -3.82 -22.34 7.08
C GLN A 154 -4.82 -21.20 7.03
N GLY A 155 -6.10 -21.52 6.79
CA GLY A 155 -7.21 -20.59 6.87
C GLY A 155 -7.39 -19.74 5.61
N ARG A 156 -7.92 -18.54 5.79
CA ARG A 156 -8.37 -17.65 4.70
C ARG A 156 -8.02 -16.21 4.98
N ILE A 157 -7.62 -15.51 3.94
CA ILE A 157 -7.34 -14.07 3.99
C ILE A 157 -8.08 -13.31 2.88
N TYR A 158 -8.51 -12.10 3.22
CA TYR A 158 -9.06 -11.11 2.28
C TYR A 158 -8.04 -10.02 2.10
N CYS A 159 -7.71 -9.69 0.86
CA CYS A 159 -6.63 -8.78 0.53
C CYS A 159 -7.12 -7.57 -0.26
N SER A 160 -6.73 -6.39 0.18
CA SER A 160 -6.79 -5.15 -0.57
C SER A 160 -5.38 -4.72 -0.91
N VAL A 161 -4.91 -5.08 -2.10
CA VAL A 161 -3.57 -4.72 -2.57
C VAL A 161 -3.68 -3.50 -3.46
N LYS A 162 -2.93 -2.45 -3.18
CA LYS A 162 -2.86 -1.25 -4.02
C LYS A 162 -2.24 -1.58 -5.38
N LYS A 163 -2.47 -0.72 -6.36
CA LYS A 163 -1.78 -0.84 -7.64
C LYS A 163 -0.27 -0.74 -7.42
N LEU A 164 0.44 -1.80 -7.79
CA LEU A 164 1.87 -1.90 -7.60
C LEU A 164 2.63 -1.36 -8.82
N SER A 165 3.82 -0.82 -8.59
CA SER A 165 4.74 -0.44 -9.66
C SER A 165 5.19 -1.65 -10.48
N GLY A 166 5.75 -1.40 -11.67
CA GLY A 166 6.23 -2.45 -12.55
C GLY A 166 7.29 -3.35 -11.93
N ALA A 167 8.09 -2.78 -11.04
CA ALA A 167 9.19 -3.46 -10.35
C ALA A 167 8.78 -4.11 -9.02
N SER A 168 7.57 -3.84 -8.53
CA SER A 168 7.07 -4.43 -7.28
C SER A 168 6.60 -5.85 -7.47
N GLN A 169 6.71 -6.64 -6.40
CA GLN A 169 6.25 -8.02 -6.33
C GLN A 169 5.38 -8.23 -5.11
N TYR A 170 4.30 -8.99 -5.27
CA TYR A 170 3.42 -9.40 -4.17
C TYR A 170 3.02 -10.86 -4.38
N LEU A 171 3.58 -11.72 -3.56
CA LEU A 171 3.40 -13.17 -3.64
C LEU A 171 2.75 -13.69 -2.36
N ILE A 172 1.84 -14.65 -2.53
CA ILE A 172 1.26 -15.41 -1.43
C ILE A 172 1.53 -16.87 -1.70
N LYS A 173 2.37 -17.49 -0.87
CA LYS A 173 2.58 -18.93 -0.84
C LYS A 173 1.40 -19.58 -0.15
N ILE A 174 1.00 -20.71 -0.63
CA ILE A 174 0.01 -21.62 -0.03
C ILE A 174 0.60 -23.04 -0.04
N PRO A 175 0.07 -24.01 0.72
CA PRO A 175 0.65 -25.34 0.82
C PRO A 175 0.88 -26.05 -0.52
N ASN A 176 0.03 -25.80 -1.49
CA ASN A 176 0.08 -26.44 -2.81
C ASN A 176 0.43 -25.50 -3.97
N GLY A 177 0.90 -24.27 -3.68
CA GLY A 177 1.20 -23.34 -4.77
C GLY A 177 1.60 -21.94 -4.35
N ILE A 178 1.50 -21.02 -5.31
CA ILE A 178 1.82 -19.61 -5.13
C ILE A 178 0.88 -18.74 -5.95
N ALA A 179 0.41 -17.66 -5.37
CA ALA A 179 -0.39 -16.63 -6.02
C ALA A 179 0.44 -15.36 -6.22
N GLY A 180 0.50 -14.88 -7.45
CA GLY A 180 1.06 -13.59 -7.82
C GLY A 180 -0.03 -12.54 -7.97
N VAL A 181 0.15 -11.37 -7.35
CA VAL A 181 -0.87 -10.33 -7.26
C VAL A 181 -0.31 -8.97 -7.67
N ARG A 182 -1.13 -8.18 -8.35
CA ARG A 182 -0.74 -6.84 -8.77
C ARG A 182 -1.88 -5.84 -8.74
N GLY A 183 -2.16 -5.30 -7.54
CA GLY A 183 -3.19 -4.28 -7.38
C GLY A 183 -4.61 -4.84 -7.43
N THR A 184 -4.89 -5.85 -6.61
CA THR A 184 -6.09 -6.70 -6.69
C THR A 184 -6.87 -6.67 -5.38
N LEU A 185 -8.18 -6.78 -5.50
CA LEU A 185 -9.11 -7.01 -4.39
C LEU A 185 -9.59 -8.45 -4.48
N PHE A 186 -9.25 -9.29 -3.52
CA PHE A 186 -9.49 -10.73 -3.60
C PHE A 186 -9.51 -11.42 -2.25
N VAL A 187 -9.98 -12.66 -2.27
CA VAL A 187 -9.86 -13.64 -1.18
C VAL A 187 -9.04 -14.82 -1.66
N ILE A 188 -8.25 -15.39 -0.77
CA ILE A 188 -7.52 -16.64 -0.98
C ILE A 188 -7.53 -17.46 0.30
N ASP A 189 -7.61 -18.78 0.16
CA ASP A 189 -7.41 -19.69 1.29
C ASP A 189 -6.27 -20.70 1.04
N ALA A 190 -5.86 -21.37 2.10
CA ALA A 190 -4.75 -22.30 2.07
C ALA A 190 -5.00 -23.55 1.21
N SER A 191 -6.26 -23.83 0.83
CA SER A 191 -6.57 -24.91 -0.12
C SER A 191 -6.24 -24.56 -1.56
N GLY A 192 -6.09 -23.26 -1.86
CA GLY A 192 -5.90 -22.74 -3.21
C GLY A 192 -7.17 -22.17 -3.85
N TYR A 193 -8.26 -22.05 -3.08
CA TYR A 193 -9.42 -21.30 -3.52
C TYR A 193 -9.08 -19.84 -3.66
N VAL A 194 -9.48 -19.21 -4.77
CA VAL A 194 -9.31 -17.78 -5.04
C VAL A 194 -10.59 -17.18 -5.57
N GLY A 195 -11.04 -16.06 -4.97
CA GLY A 195 -12.14 -15.25 -5.50
C GLY A 195 -11.68 -13.81 -5.73
N VAL A 196 -11.90 -13.26 -6.90
CA VAL A 196 -11.40 -11.95 -7.32
C VAL A 196 -12.55 -10.97 -7.53
N LEU A 197 -12.54 -9.88 -6.76
CA LEU A 197 -13.50 -8.79 -6.91
C LEU A 197 -13.06 -7.76 -7.95
N LYS A 198 -11.77 -7.48 -8.03
CA LYS A 198 -11.22 -6.49 -8.96
C LYS A 198 -9.83 -6.88 -9.43
N ASN A 199 -9.55 -6.67 -10.72
CA ASN A 199 -8.34 -7.03 -11.44
C ASN A 199 -8.12 -8.56 -11.54
N SER A 200 -6.92 -9.09 -11.29
CA SER A 200 -6.64 -10.52 -11.45
C SER A 200 -5.58 -11.04 -10.49
N VAL A 201 -5.64 -12.34 -10.23
CA VAL A 201 -4.64 -13.13 -9.52
C VAL A 201 -4.11 -14.19 -10.46
N VAL A 202 -2.79 -14.33 -10.53
CA VAL A 202 -2.10 -15.45 -11.23
C VAL A 202 -1.77 -16.49 -10.19
N LEU A 203 -2.42 -17.65 -10.26
CA LEU A 203 -2.24 -18.75 -9.33
C LEU A 203 -1.49 -19.88 -10.03
N SER A 204 -0.37 -20.33 -9.47
CA SER A 204 0.34 -21.52 -9.88
C SER A 204 0.22 -22.56 -8.76
N ILE A 205 -0.45 -23.67 -9.05
CA ILE A 205 -0.73 -24.75 -8.08
C ILE A 205 -0.25 -26.08 -8.61
N ILE A 206 0.04 -26.99 -7.70
CA ILE A 206 0.25 -28.41 -8.00
C ILE A 206 -1.11 -29.08 -7.90
N GLY A 207 -1.60 -29.56 -9.03
CA GLY A 207 -2.86 -30.29 -9.09
C GLY A 207 -2.80 -31.65 -8.39
N SER A 208 -3.93 -32.32 -8.27
CA SER A 208 -4.03 -33.68 -7.70
C SER A 208 -3.24 -34.73 -8.49
N ASP A 209 -2.92 -34.44 -9.75
CA ASP A 209 -2.08 -35.24 -10.63
C ASP A 209 -0.57 -35.00 -10.44
N GLY A 210 -0.18 -34.14 -9.50
CA GLY A 210 1.20 -33.74 -9.20
C GLY A 210 1.82 -32.79 -10.23
N LYS A 211 1.06 -32.30 -11.20
CA LYS A 211 1.56 -31.37 -12.22
C LYS A 211 1.30 -29.90 -11.83
N PRO A 212 2.27 -29.04 -12.09
CA PRO A 212 2.06 -27.60 -11.91
C PRO A 212 1.10 -27.08 -12.99
N THR A 213 0.09 -26.36 -12.57
CA THR A 213 -0.88 -25.69 -13.43
C THR A 213 -0.92 -24.21 -13.07
N THR A 214 -0.90 -23.35 -14.08
CA THR A 214 -1.03 -21.91 -13.89
C THR A 214 -2.40 -21.46 -14.38
N VAL A 215 -3.11 -20.76 -13.51
CA VAL A 215 -4.47 -20.25 -13.75
C VAL A 215 -4.48 -18.74 -13.52
N VAL A 216 -5.17 -18.01 -14.39
CA VAL A 216 -5.42 -16.58 -14.21
C VAL A 216 -6.88 -16.39 -13.82
N VAL A 217 -7.11 -15.99 -12.58
CA VAL A 217 -8.46 -15.70 -12.07
C VAL A 217 -8.72 -14.21 -12.25
N GLY A 218 -9.67 -13.87 -13.12
CA GLY A 218 -10.00 -12.49 -13.47
C GLY A 218 -11.07 -11.90 -12.56
N GLU A 219 -11.31 -10.61 -12.78
CA GLU A 219 -12.35 -9.85 -12.07
C GLU A 219 -13.74 -10.52 -12.16
N GLY A 220 -14.45 -10.54 -11.03
CA GLY A 220 -15.77 -11.16 -10.93
C GLY A 220 -15.78 -12.69 -11.04
N SER A 221 -14.62 -13.34 -10.91
CA SER A 221 -14.45 -14.78 -11.04
C SER A 221 -13.88 -15.41 -9.78
N GLN A 222 -14.12 -16.70 -9.64
CA GLN A 222 -13.52 -17.53 -8.59
C GLN A 222 -12.92 -18.81 -9.20
N PHE A 223 -11.89 -19.32 -8.58
CA PHE A 223 -11.26 -20.60 -8.89
C PHE A 223 -11.43 -21.55 -7.72
N ASP A 224 -11.90 -22.76 -8.01
CA ASP A 224 -12.00 -23.83 -7.03
C ASP A 224 -10.98 -24.93 -7.37
N PRO A 225 -9.97 -25.17 -6.51
CA PRO A 225 -8.94 -26.18 -6.75
C PRO A 225 -9.47 -27.60 -6.73
N GLN A 226 -10.65 -27.88 -6.15
CA GLN A 226 -11.20 -29.22 -6.10
C GLN A 226 -11.70 -29.71 -7.47
N ASN A 227 -12.25 -28.80 -8.26
CA ASN A 227 -12.74 -29.14 -9.60
C ASN A 227 -11.90 -28.52 -10.74
N GLY A 228 -10.95 -27.65 -10.40
CA GLY A 228 -10.05 -26.97 -11.36
C GLY A 228 -10.78 -25.95 -12.25
N LEU A 229 -11.99 -25.53 -11.89
CA LEU A 229 -12.81 -24.65 -12.71
C LEU A 229 -12.72 -23.19 -12.26
N ILE A 230 -12.75 -22.31 -13.27
CA ILE A 230 -13.05 -20.88 -13.06
C ILE A 230 -14.52 -20.66 -13.33
N THR A 231 -15.21 -20.10 -12.36
CA THR A 231 -16.63 -19.77 -12.45
C THR A 231 -16.89 -18.31 -12.07
N PRO A 232 -18.03 -17.72 -12.41
CA PRO A 232 -18.41 -16.41 -11.90
C PRO A 232 -18.41 -16.40 -10.37
N LEU A 233 -18.01 -15.28 -9.79
CA LEU A 233 -17.99 -15.10 -8.34
C LEU A 233 -19.41 -15.21 -7.79
N ALA A 234 -19.61 -16.08 -6.79
CA ALA A 234 -20.91 -16.28 -6.18
C ALA A 234 -21.45 -14.96 -5.59
N ALA A 235 -22.75 -14.67 -5.79
CA ALA A 235 -23.34 -13.39 -5.39
C ALA A 235 -23.15 -13.09 -3.89
N GLY A 236 -23.28 -14.10 -3.02
CA GLY A 236 -23.02 -13.96 -1.58
C GLY A 236 -21.57 -13.57 -1.28
N LEU A 237 -20.62 -14.24 -1.91
CA LEU A 237 -19.19 -13.95 -1.74
C LEU A 237 -18.82 -12.58 -2.32
N ASN A 238 -19.43 -12.17 -3.42
CA ASN A 238 -19.23 -10.85 -3.99
C ASN A 238 -19.66 -9.75 -3.01
N ALA A 239 -20.81 -9.89 -2.38
CA ALA A 239 -21.29 -8.96 -1.36
C ALA A 239 -20.38 -8.95 -0.12
N GLU A 240 -19.98 -10.11 0.37
CA GLU A 240 -19.07 -10.26 1.50
C GLU A 240 -17.70 -9.62 1.24
N LEU A 241 -17.09 -9.93 0.09
CA LEU A 241 -15.84 -9.31 -0.36
C LEU A 241 -15.97 -7.78 -0.41
N GLY A 242 -17.05 -7.28 -1.00
CA GLY A 242 -17.32 -5.85 -1.10
C GLY A 242 -17.35 -5.16 0.27
N GLN A 243 -18.01 -5.77 1.26
CA GLN A 243 -18.08 -5.25 2.63
C GLN A 243 -16.72 -5.28 3.33
N ILE A 244 -16.01 -6.42 3.27
CA ILE A 244 -14.72 -6.59 3.91
C ILE A 244 -13.69 -5.65 3.31
N ILE A 245 -13.62 -5.55 1.99
CA ILE A 245 -12.70 -4.66 1.30
C ILE A 245 -13.00 -3.19 1.63
N THR A 246 -14.26 -2.81 1.70
CA THR A 246 -14.63 -1.46 2.14
C THR A 246 -14.15 -1.19 3.55
N ALA A 247 -14.34 -2.14 4.47
CA ALA A 247 -13.84 -2.03 5.84
C ALA A 247 -12.31 -1.95 5.92
N LEU A 248 -11.58 -2.70 5.08
CA LEU A 248 -10.12 -2.62 5.00
C LEU A 248 -9.62 -1.28 4.45
N ARG A 249 -10.31 -0.72 3.47
CA ARG A 249 -9.95 0.58 2.87
C ARG A 249 -10.26 1.77 3.77
N THR A 250 -11.08 1.59 4.78
CA THR A 250 -11.37 2.61 5.81
C THR A 250 -10.48 2.52 7.04
N LEU A 251 -9.53 1.59 7.08
CA LEU A 251 -8.54 1.52 8.16
C LEU A 251 -7.49 2.60 7.94
N TYR A 252 -7.55 3.64 8.77
CA TYR A 252 -6.56 4.71 8.76
C TYR A 252 -5.59 4.53 9.91
N TRP A 253 -4.34 4.28 9.58
CA TRP A 253 -3.26 4.24 10.53
C TRP A 253 -2.01 4.86 9.89
N GLY A 254 -1.49 5.95 10.49
CA GLY A 254 -0.25 6.59 10.08
C GLY A 254 -0.36 7.58 8.92
N ASP A 255 0.76 7.84 8.28
CA ASP A 255 0.85 8.73 7.11
C ASP A 255 0.03 8.16 5.95
N VAL A 256 -1.24 8.42 5.99
CA VAL A 256 -2.13 8.14 4.88
C VAL A 256 -1.79 9.17 3.81
N ASN A 257 -1.29 8.74 2.67
CA ASN A 257 -1.23 9.60 1.50
C ASN A 257 -2.67 9.89 1.08
N PHE A 258 -3.16 11.04 1.47
CA PHE A 258 -4.42 11.54 0.98
C PHE A 258 -4.20 11.97 -0.47
N THR A 259 -4.75 11.24 -1.40
CA THR A 259 -4.92 11.76 -2.74
C THR A 259 -6.06 12.75 -2.70
N PHE A 260 -5.73 14.01 -2.86
CA PHE A 260 -6.73 15.04 -3.03
C PHE A 260 -7.45 14.81 -4.35
N ASP A 261 -8.68 14.33 -4.30
CA ASP A 261 -9.53 14.40 -5.48
C ASP A 261 -10.00 15.85 -5.64
N ARG A 262 -9.26 16.60 -6.43
CA ARG A 262 -9.59 18.00 -6.76
C ARG A 262 -10.94 18.14 -7.46
N THR A 263 -11.51 17.05 -7.96
CA THR A 263 -12.79 17.06 -8.69
C THR A 263 -13.99 17.10 -7.74
N GLN A 264 -13.80 16.87 -6.45
CA GLN A 264 -14.85 16.89 -5.43
C GLN A 264 -14.70 18.02 -4.40
N CYS A 265 -14.03 19.09 -4.75
CA CYS A 265 -14.14 20.31 -3.98
C CYS A 265 -15.56 20.89 -4.14
N HIS A 266 -16.48 20.47 -3.29
CA HIS A 266 -17.72 21.19 -3.12
C HIS A 266 -17.40 22.47 -2.36
N ILE A 267 -17.12 23.52 -3.09
CA ILE A 267 -17.23 24.86 -2.55
C ILE A 267 -18.72 25.13 -2.48
N SER A 268 -19.34 24.78 -1.38
CA SER A 268 -20.65 25.34 -1.06
C SER A 268 -20.41 26.81 -0.74
N PRO A 269 -20.93 27.73 -1.54
CA PRO A 269 -21.04 29.10 -1.06
C PRO A 269 -21.82 29.02 0.25
N THR A 270 -21.26 29.58 1.30
CA THR A 270 -21.96 29.65 2.57
C THR A 270 -23.34 30.25 2.31
N GLN A 271 -24.36 29.50 2.65
CA GLN A 271 -25.70 30.04 2.82
C GLN A 271 -25.69 31.09 3.96
N GLY A 272 -24.82 32.00 3.92
CA GLY A 272 -24.70 33.03 4.95
C GLY A 272 -24.99 34.40 4.43
N TYR A 273 -25.10 34.54 3.14
CA TYR A 273 -25.55 35.79 2.58
C TYR A 273 -27.07 35.79 2.40
N HIS A 274 -27.80 35.62 3.47
CA HIS A 274 -28.98 36.42 3.63
C HIS A 274 -28.49 37.84 4.00
N GLY A 275 -27.98 38.54 3.00
CA GLY A 275 -27.99 39.97 3.05
C GLY A 275 -29.43 40.31 3.34
N GLY A 276 -29.69 40.70 4.58
CA GLY A 276 -30.96 41.25 4.94
C GLY A 276 -31.21 42.42 4.00
N SER A 277 -31.94 42.18 2.93
CA SER A 277 -32.66 43.21 2.29
C SER A 277 -33.65 43.73 3.35
N HIS A 278 -33.21 44.63 4.16
CA HIS A 278 -34.12 45.61 4.71
C HIS A 278 -34.66 46.40 3.53
N GLY A 279 -35.49 45.74 2.76
CA GLY A 279 -36.45 46.40 1.91
C GLY A 279 -37.36 47.17 2.80
N GLY A 280 -37.07 48.47 2.95
CA GLY A 280 -37.99 49.39 3.56
C GLY A 280 -39.32 49.25 2.86
N TRP A 281 -40.31 48.87 3.59
CA TRP A 281 -41.71 49.05 3.26
C TRP A 281 -41.98 50.55 3.37
N TRP A 282 -41.95 51.22 2.27
CA TRP A 282 -42.69 52.46 2.13
C TRP A 282 -43.92 52.12 1.32
N GLY A 283 -45.03 52.13 2.04
CA GLY A 283 -46.32 52.05 1.44
C GLY A 283 -46.65 53.23 0.55
N TRP A 284 -47.47 52.97 -0.39
CA TRP A 284 -48.70 53.69 -0.76
C TRP A 284 -49.63 52.71 -1.45
#